data_621c11931a7d31f588ba91adc76bae73
#
_entry.id   621c11931a7d31f588ba91adc76bae73
#
_cell.length_a   1.000
_cell.length_b   1.000
_cell.length_c   1.000
_cell.angle_alpha   90.00
_cell.angle_beta   90.00
_cell.angle_gamma   90.00
#
_symmetry.space_group_name_H-M   'P 1'
#
loop_
_entity.id
_entity.type
_entity.pdbx_description
1 polymer ?
#
loop_
_entity_poly.entity_id
_entity_poly.type
_entity_poly.pdbx_seq_one_letter_code
_entity_poly.pdbx_strand_id
1 'polypeptide(L)'
;MASGYTMMDPICLVENQNNQLTINPTALEILDKISQPVVVVAIAGLYRTGKSYLMNRLAGQNHGFRLGSTVRSETKGIWMWCVPHPSKPNHTLVLLDTEGLGDVEKGDSKNDSWIFALAVLLSSMFVYNSMSTINHQALEQLHYVTKLTKLIRTKSSLISAEVDDSAEFVSFFPDFVWVVRDFMLELKLDGRTITEDEYLEHALKLVPGKDPKIQKSNMPREYIRKFFPRQKCFTFDRPTTDRKLLLHMEEVSENQLVCSFQEQSKNFCNYIFTEAKTKTLREGIIVTGNRLGSLAKAYVDAINSGAVPCLENAVTTLAERENSVAMQKAANHYSQQMAQRVSFSTDTLQELLDLHTACEKEAIAIFMENTFKGDNNLFQKKLMAKEVLQSFLQSQAATKESIFQADKALSAGEKALAEHCETAEQAKKQAVEKELQLVRQTLNELQQKMEAQEKIFQENLLQIKKMKTDIKSQRRNQERMLKQNMEEDITSKIFNILTSASPAVVTAIFGLLKKAL
;
A
#
# COMPACT_ATOMS: atom_id res chain seq x y z
N MET A 1 9.55 19.77 -22.80
CA MET A 1 9.51 19.57 -21.32
C MET A 1 8.16 18.96 -21.01
N ALA A 2 8.08 17.71 -20.61
CA ALA A 2 6.82 17.12 -20.17
C ALA A 2 6.47 17.79 -18.84
N SER A 3 5.45 18.64 -18.86
CA SER A 3 4.92 19.25 -17.63
C SER A 3 4.36 18.14 -16.76
N GLY A 4 4.97 17.90 -15.59
CA GLY A 4 4.46 16.95 -14.62
C GLY A 4 3.01 17.29 -14.26
N TYR A 5 2.22 16.29 -13.96
CA TYR A 5 0.84 16.49 -13.49
C TYR A 5 0.88 17.27 -12.19
N THR A 6 0.14 18.37 -12.13
CA THR A 6 0.05 19.25 -10.95
C THR A 6 -1.39 19.29 -10.49
N MET A 7 -1.64 18.88 -9.26
CA MET A 7 -2.94 19.11 -8.61
C MET A 7 -3.02 20.54 -8.11
N MET A 8 -4.17 21.16 -8.26
CA MET A 8 -4.42 22.51 -7.71
C MET A 8 -4.60 22.48 -6.19
N ASP A 9 -5.31 21.47 -5.68
CA ASP A 9 -5.63 21.29 -4.28
C ASP A 9 -5.47 19.83 -3.84
N PRO A 10 -5.22 19.57 -2.55
CA PRO A 10 -5.20 18.21 -2.00
C PRO A 10 -6.58 17.54 -2.08
N ILE A 11 -6.58 16.24 -2.23
CA ILE A 11 -7.77 15.38 -2.19
C ILE A 11 -7.62 14.28 -1.16
N CYS A 12 -8.70 13.83 -0.55
CA CYS A 12 -8.67 12.67 0.31
C CYS A 12 -8.41 11.41 -0.52
N LEU A 13 -7.34 10.67 -0.23
CA LEU A 13 -7.01 9.40 -0.85
C LEU A 13 -7.67 8.22 -0.13
N VAL A 14 -7.58 8.22 1.19
CA VAL A 14 -8.17 7.18 2.05
C VAL A 14 -9.10 7.85 3.04
N GLU A 15 -10.38 7.60 2.91
CA GLU A 15 -11.38 8.06 3.85
C GLU A 15 -11.47 7.12 5.04
N ASN A 16 -11.62 7.70 6.24
CA ASN A 16 -11.83 6.96 7.48
C ASN A 16 -13.19 7.33 8.05
N GLN A 17 -14.20 6.51 7.75
CA GLN A 17 -15.57 6.73 8.20
C GLN A 17 -16.13 5.46 8.85
N ASN A 18 -16.79 5.61 9.99
CA ASN A 18 -17.46 4.51 10.71
C ASN A 18 -16.55 3.28 10.94
N ASN A 19 -15.29 3.53 11.29
CA ASN A 19 -14.27 2.50 11.50
C ASN A 19 -13.96 1.64 10.25
N GLN A 20 -14.27 2.14 9.07
CA GLN A 20 -13.94 1.52 7.80
C GLN A 20 -13.08 2.46 6.97
N LEU A 21 -12.05 1.91 6.30
CA LEU A 21 -11.23 2.65 5.37
C LEU A 21 -11.75 2.44 3.95
N THR A 22 -11.93 3.53 3.22
CA THR A 22 -12.35 3.49 1.82
C THR A 22 -11.43 4.33 0.96
N ILE A 23 -11.13 3.82 -0.23
CA ILE A 23 -10.34 4.58 -1.22
C ILE A 23 -11.28 5.49 -2.00
N ASN A 24 -10.88 6.74 -2.14
CA ASN A 24 -11.58 7.71 -2.97
C ASN A 24 -11.33 7.42 -4.46
N PRO A 25 -12.37 7.12 -5.26
CA PRO A 25 -12.22 6.80 -6.68
C PRO A 25 -11.58 7.94 -7.48
N THR A 26 -11.95 9.19 -7.19
CA THR A 26 -11.39 10.38 -7.88
C THR A 26 -9.89 10.52 -7.64
N ALA A 27 -9.43 10.20 -6.43
CA ALA A 27 -7.99 10.19 -6.13
C ALA A 27 -7.25 9.10 -6.92
N LEU A 28 -7.86 7.92 -7.11
CA LEU A 28 -7.31 6.87 -7.96
C LEU A 28 -7.23 7.31 -9.43
N GLU A 29 -8.26 7.96 -9.95
CA GLU A 29 -8.25 8.48 -11.33
C GLU A 29 -7.15 9.51 -11.57
N ILE A 30 -6.83 10.31 -10.55
CA ILE A 30 -5.71 11.25 -10.59
C ILE A 30 -4.38 10.49 -10.65
N LEU A 31 -4.20 9.52 -9.76
CA LEU A 31 -3.00 8.69 -9.72
C LEU A 31 -2.81 7.87 -11.00
N ASP A 32 -3.89 7.38 -11.60
CA ASP A 32 -3.84 6.64 -12.88
C ASP A 32 -3.28 7.48 -14.04
N LYS A 33 -3.45 8.81 -14.00
CA LYS A 33 -2.91 9.73 -15.01
C LYS A 33 -1.42 10.03 -14.83
N ILE A 34 -0.83 9.67 -13.69
CA ILE A 34 0.58 9.94 -13.37
C ILE A 34 1.41 8.72 -13.76
N SER A 35 2.00 8.75 -14.94
CA SER A 35 2.91 7.73 -15.45
C SER A 35 4.36 7.91 -14.97
N GLN A 36 4.67 9.05 -14.37
CA GLN A 36 6.00 9.38 -13.88
C GLN A 36 6.34 8.60 -12.60
N PRO A 37 7.63 8.33 -12.35
CA PRO A 37 8.10 7.87 -11.05
C PRO A 37 7.66 8.81 -9.93
N VAL A 38 7.27 8.25 -8.80
CA VAL A 38 6.82 9.05 -7.65
C VAL A 38 7.83 9.00 -6.50
N VAL A 39 8.02 10.13 -5.88
CA VAL A 39 8.63 10.28 -4.55
C VAL A 39 7.50 10.51 -3.57
N VAL A 40 7.30 9.60 -2.62
CA VAL A 40 6.15 9.65 -1.71
C VAL A 40 6.64 10.03 -0.32
N VAL A 41 6.20 11.19 0.17
CA VAL A 41 6.48 11.68 1.52
C VAL A 41 5.19 11.64 2.33
N ALA A 42 5.17 10.83 3.39
CA ALA A 42 4.04 10.77 4.30
C ALA A 42 4.40 11.37 5.65
N ILE A 43 3.44 12.05 6.26
CA ILE A 43 3.59 12.60 7.61
C ILE A 43 2.54 12.03 8.55
N ALA A 44 2.97 11.58 9.74
CA ALA A 44 2.10 11.15 10.82
C ALA A 44 2.55 11.72 12.16
N GLY A 45 1.68 11.67 13.15
CA GLY A 45 1.94 12.17 14.50
C GLY A 45 0.65 12.63 15.16
N LEU A 46 0.74 13.12 16.39
CA LEU A 46 -0.41 13.59 17.14
C LEU A 46 -1.21 14.67 16.38
N TYR A 47 -2.49 14.73 16.67
CA TYR A 47 -3.31 15.84 16.17
C TYR A 47 -2.81 17.19 16.69
N ARG A 48 -3.00 18.26 15.91
CA ARG A 48 -2.59 19.63 16.28
C ARG A 48 -1.09 19.89 16.42
N THR A 49 -0.25 19.08 15.80
CA THR A 49 1.20 19.27 15.84
C THR A 49 1.76 20.00 14.62
N GLY A 50 0.91 20.48 13.70
CA GLY A 50 1.32 21.24 12.51
C GLY A 50 1.84 20.37 11.36
N LYS A 51 1.36 19.12 11.22
CA LYS A 51 1.68 18.23 10.09
C LYS A 51 1.32 18.86 8.76
N SER A 52 0.05 19.25 8.59
CA SER A 52 -0.48 19.86 7.38
C SER A 52 0.27 21.13 6.96
N TYR A 53 0.77 21.92 7.94
CA TYR A 53 1.63 23.07 7.65
C TYR A 53 2.93 22.65 6.98
N LEU A 54 3.62 21.63 7.49
CA LEU A 54 4.87 21.15 6.88
C LEU A 54 4.62 20.59 5.47
N MET A 55 3.49 19.91 5.27
CA MET A 55 3.12 19.39 3.96
C MET A 55 2.81 20.51 2.96
N ASN A 56 2.14 21.58 3.39
CA ASN A 56 1.95 22.77 2.56
C ASN A 56 3.30 23.41 2.16
N ARG A 57 4.23 23.52 3.10
CA ARG A 57 5.59 24.03 2.80
C ARG A 57 6.34 23.14 1.80
N LEU A 58 6.21 21.82 1.87
CA LEU A 58 6.77 20.89 0.89
C LEU A 58 6.10 21.03 -0.49
N ALA A 59 4.82 21.37 -0.54
CA ALA A 59 4.12 21.69 -1.78
C ALA A 59 4.51 23.07 -2.37
N GLY A 60 5.32 23.85 -1.64
CA GLY A 60 5.69 25.22 -2.03
C GLY A 60 4.54 26.23 -1.87
N GLN A 61 3.56 25.91 -1.02
CA GLN A 61 2.37 26.72 -0.79
C GLN A 61 2.19 27.03 0.70
N ASN A 62 1.41 28.06 1.02
CA ASN A 62 1.01 28.37 2.39
C ASN A 62 -0.35 27.75 2.76
N HIS A 63 -1.12 27.34 1.78
CA HIS A 63 -2.45 26.73 1.91
C HIS A 63 -2.55 25.48 1.02
N GLY A 64 -3.59 24.72 1.21
CA GLY A 64 -3.85 23.46 0.50
C GLY A 64 -4.38 22.43 1.48
N PHE A 65 -3.50 21.69 2.15
CA PHE A 65 -3.93 20.89 3.31
C PHE A 65 -4.48 21.82 4.39
N ARG A 66 -5.68 21.54 4.87
CA ARG A 66 -6.38 22.41 5.82
C ARG A 66 -5.64 22.50 7.14
N LEU A 67 -5.40 23.72 7.59
CA LEU A 67 -4.85 23.99 8.92
C LEU A 67 -6.03 24.24 9.86
N GLY A 68 -6.22 23.37 10.83
CA GLY A 68 -7.30 23.60 11.76
C GLY A 68 -6.93 24.59 12.87
N SER A 69 -7.80 25.54 13.17
CA SER A 69 -7.70 26.46 14.31
C SER A 69 -8.65 26.10 15.47
N THR A 70 -9.59 25.19 15.23
CA THR A 70 -10.60 24.76 16.20
C THR A 70 -10.20 23.49 16.95
N VAL A 71 -10.96 23.07 17.96
CA VAL A 71 -10.72 21.83 18.74
C VAL A 71 -10.89 20.59 17.87
N ARG A 72 -11.75 20.64 16.86
CA ARG A 72 -11.99 19.52 15.93
C ARG A 72 -10.81 19.27 15.01
N SER A 73 -10.56 18.00 14.73
CA SER A 73 -9.59 17.57 13.70
C SER A 73 -10.12 17.89 12.31
N GLU A 74 -9.31 18.58 11.51
CA GLU A 74 -9.66 18.94 10.11
C GLU A 74 -9.32 17.79 9.15
N THR A 75 -8.17 17.15 9.35
CA THR A 75 -7.72 16.04 8.52
C THR A 75 -8.34 14.75 9.05
N LYS A 76 -9.12 14.06 8.23
CA LYS A 76 -9.62 12.72 8.47
C LYS A 76 -9.11 11.79 7.38
N GLY A 77 -8.62 10.61 7.76
CA GLY A 77 -8.03 9.67 6.82
C GLY A 77 -6.64 10.09 6.34
N ILE A 78 -6.35 9.88 5.06
CA ILE A 78 -5.09 10.25 4.40
C ILE A 78 -5.42 11.14 3.21
N TRP A 79 -4.89 12.36 3.22
CA TRP A 79 -5.02 13.32 2.14
C TRP A 79 -3.78 13.31 1.26
N MET A 80 -3.95 13.50 -0.02
CA MET A 80 -2.90 13.42 -1.03
C MET A 80 -2.82 14.72 -1.82
N TRP A 81 -1.57 15.14 -2.10
CA TRP A 81 -1.29 16.24 -3.03
C TRP A 81 -0.12 15.86 -3.93
N CYS A 82 -0.34 15.86 -5.23
CA CYS A 82 0.67 15.55 -6.23
C CYS A 82 1.15 16.84 -6.88
N VAL A 83 2.45 17.11 -6.77
CA VAL A 83 3.12 18.27 -7.37
C VAL A 83 4.38 17.81 -8.13
N PRO A 84 4.86 18.57 -9.12
CA PRO A 84 6.15 18.28 -9.74
C PRO A 84 7.26 18.27 -8.69
N HIS A 85 8.17 17.30 -8.78
CA HIS A 85 9.27 17.24 -7.82
C HIS A 85 10.26 18.39 -8.07
N PRO A 86 10.56 19.23 -7.06
CA PRO A 86 11.34 20.45 -7.27
C PRO A 86 12.79 20.20 -7.70
N SER A 87 13.38 19.06 -7.31
CA SER A 87 14.79 18.74 -7.58
C SER A 87 15.00 17.55 -8.51
N LYS A 88 13.97 16.75 -8.81
CA LYS A 88 14.09 15.57 -9.67
C LYS A 88 13.23 15.73 -10.92
N PRO A 89 13.86 16.01 -12.09
CA PRO A 89 13.12 16.11 -13.35
C PRO A 89 12.32 14.83 -13.62
N ASN A 90 11.15 14.98 -14.22
CA ASN A 90 10.27 13.87 -14.61
C ASN A 90 9.79 12.99 -13.44
N HIS A 91 9.82 13.49 -12.21
CA HIS A 91 9.25 12.85 -11.03
C HIS A 91 8.08 13.66 -10.48
N THR A 92 7.12 12.96 -9.92
CA THR A 92 6.03 13.58 -9.15
C THR A 92 6.31 13.40 -7.65
N LEU A 93 6.26 14.49 -6.91
CA LEU A 93 6.26 14.46 -5.44
C LEU A 93 4.82 14.26 -4.98
N VAL A 94 4.58 13.15 -4.29
CA VAL A 94 3.29 12.81 -3.68
C VAL A 94 3.39 13.05 -2.18
N LEU A 95 2.62 14.00 -1.70
CA LEU A 95 2.54 14.37 -0.28
C LEU A 95 1.32 13.70 0.34
N LEU A 96 1.52 12.95 1.43
CA LEU A 96 0.45 12.26 2.16
C LEU A 96 0.34 12.83 3.57
N ASP A 97 -0.70 13.64 3.82
CA ASP A 97 -1.02 14.16 5.15
C ASP A 97 -2.01 13.24 5.84
N THR A 98 -1.66 12.75 7.02
CA THR A 98 -2.52 11.82 7.77
C THR A 98 -3.33 12.53 8.84
N GLU A 99 -4.47 11.94 9.16
CA GLU A 99 -5.21 12.34 10.37
C GLU A 99 -4.33 12.25 11.62
N GLY A 100 -4.63 13.11 12.59
CA GLY A 100 -3.89 13.12 13.86
C GLY A 100 -4.15 11.87 14.68
N LEU A 101 -3.07 11.28 15.21
CA LEU A 101 -3.14 10.18 16.15
C LEU A 101 -3.67 10.66 17.50
N GLY A 102 -4.45 9.80 18.18
CA GLY A 102 -4.96 10.08 19.52
C GLY A 102 -6.04 11.15 19.58
N ASP A 103 -6.78 11.37 18.50
CA ASP A 103 -7.95 12.25 18.50
C ASP A 103 -9.03 11.68 19.44
N VAL A 104 -9.39 12.47 20.45
CA VAL A 104 -10.35 12.06 21.50
C VAL A 104 -11.79 11.85 21.00
N GLU A 105 -12.14 12.44 19.85
CA GLU A 105 -13.44 12.23 19.22
C GLU A 105 -13.54 10.84 18.54
N LYS A 106 -12.42 10.17 18.34
CA LYS A 106 -12.36 8.82 17.78
C LYS A 106 -12.35 7.80 18.90
N GLY A 107 -13.41 7.11 19.11
CA GLY A 107 -13.52 6.06 20.13
C GLY A 107 -12.64 4.81 19.88
N ASP A 108 -11.87 4.71 18.78
CA ASP A 108 -11.13 3.51 18.42
C ASP A 108 -9.70 3.80 17.94
N SER A 109 -8.73 3.34 18.74
CA SER A 109 -7.30 3.37 18.41
C SER A 109 -6.87 2.38 17.31
N LYS A 110 -7.78 1.54 16.81
CA LYS A 110 -7.47 0.52 15.81
C LYS A 110 -7.23 1.15 14.44
N ASN A 111 -8.05 2.12 14.05
CA ASN A 111 -7.90 2.81 12.79
C ASN A 111 -6.66 3.72 12.74
N ASP A 112 -6.29 4.34 13.87
CA ASP A 112 -5.04 5.08 13.98
C ASP A 112 -3.83 4.20 13.61
N SER A 113 -3.86 2.93 14.05
CA SER A 113 -2.81 1.96 13.72
C SER A 113 -2.75 1.67 12.22
N TRP A 114 -3.90 1.58 11.55
CA TRP A 114 -3.95 1.29 10.11
C TRP A 114 -3.59 2.50 9.25
N ILE A 115 -4.01 3.70 9.64
CA ILE A 115 -3.60 4.94 8.97
C ILE A 115 -2.08 5.11 9.07
N PHE A 116 -1.51 4.88 10.26
CA PHE A 116 -0.06 4.90 10.44
C PHE A 116 0.65 3.84 9.57
N ALA A 117 0.12 2.62 9.54
CA ALA A 117 0.65 1.53 8.72
C ALA A 117 0.63 1.87 7.23
N LEU A 118 -0.48 2.42 6.72
CA LEU A 118 -0.61 2.87 5.34
C LEU A 118 0.38 3.97 5.00
N ALA A 119 0.56 4.96 5.89
CA ALA A 119 1.54 6.03 5.70
C ALA A 119 2.97 5.48 5.55
N VAL A 120 3.35 4.50 6.38
CA VAL A 120 4.67 3.84 6.28
C VAL A 120 4.79 3.02 4.99
N LEU A 121 3.79 2.18 4.66
CA LEU A 121 3.85 1.27 3.50
C LEU A 121 3.83 2.01 2.16
N LEU A 122 3.08 3.11 2.07
CA LEU A 122 2.95 3.89 0.84
C LEU A 122 4.12 4.85 0.60
N SER A 123 4.85 5.27 1.65
CA SER A 123 5.90 6.28 1.52
C SER A 123 7.27 5.71 1.12
N SER A 124 8.11 6.57 0.56
CA SER A 124 9.55 6.38 0.42
C SER A 124 10.34 7.17 1.48
N MET A 125 9.69 8.18 2.06
CA MET A 125 10.18 8.91 3.24
C MET A 125 9.01 9.14 4.20
N PHE A 126 9.16 8.74 5.43
CA PHE A 126 8.15 8.82 6.47
C PHE A 126 8.55 9.82 7.54
N VAL A 127 7.76 10.87 7.69
CA VAL A 127 7.96 11.94 8.67
C VAL A 127 7.09 11.69 9.90
N TYR A 128 7.71 11.49 11.04
CA TYR A 128 7.01 11.42 12.33
C TYR A 128 7.11 12.75 13.06
N ASN A 129 5.99 13.40 13.27
CA ASN A 129 5.91 14.75 13.83
C ASN A 129 5.41 14.71 15.27
N SER A 130 6.26 15.12 16.22
CA SER A 130 5.99 15.18 17.64
C SER A 130 6.18 16.59 18.21
N MET A 131 5.86 16.78 19.49
CA MET A 131 5.96 18.07 20.18
C MET A 131 7.03 18.04 21.28
N SER A 132 7.65 19.16 21.49
CA SER A 132 8.54 19.51 22.60
C SER A 132 9.82 18.69 22.72
N THR A 133 9.75 17.38 22.93
CA THR A 133 10.92 16.52 23.14
C THR A 133 10.65 15.09 22.70
N ILE A 134 11.71 14.33 22.41
CA ILE A 134 11.63 12.88 22.22
C ILE A 134 11.62 12.23 23.61
N ASN A 135 10.46 12.11 24.20
CA ASN A 135 10.27 11.49 25.51
C ASN A 135 9.70 10.06 25.38
N HIS A 136 9.52 9.39 26.51
CA HIS A 136 8.99 8.03 26.56
C HIS A 136 7.60 7.92 25.93
N GLN A 137 6.74 8.90 26.14
CA GLN A 137 5.39 8.95 25.57
C GLN A 137 5.42 9.06 24.03
N ALA A 138 6.31 9.90 23.48
CA ALA A 138 6.50 10.01 22.04
C ALA A 138 6.97 8.69 21.41
N LEU A 139 7.83 7.94 22.13
CA LEU A 139 8.26 6.61 21.71
C LEU A 139 7.14 5.56 21.84
N GLU A 140 6.36 5.62 22.91
CA GLU A 140 5.21 4.71 23.08
C GLU A 140 4.15 4.88 22.00
N GLN A 141 3.94 6.10 21.50
CA GLN A 141 3.02 6.35 20.40
C GLN A 141 3.45 5.66 19.10
N LEU A 142 4.74 5.39 18.94
CA LEU A 142 5.26 4.59 17.83
C LEU A 142 5.03 3.08 17.98
N HIS A 143 4.30 2.63 19.03
CA HIS A 143 3.96 1.21 19.19
C HIS A 143 3.16 0.65 17.99
N TYR A 144 2.57 1.51 17.16
CA TYR A 144 1.93 1.11 15.90
C TYR A 144 2.91 0.48 14.92
N VAL A 145 4.16 0.99 14.87
CA VAL A 145 5.24 0.35 14.08
C VAL A 145 5.49 -1.07 14.58
N THR A 146 5.53 -1.23 15.91
CA THR A 146 5.72 -2.54 16.55
C THR A 146 4.60 -3.53 16.20
N LYS A 147 3.35 -3.06 16.21
CA LYS A 147 2.20 -3.90 15.83
C LYS A 147 2.27 -4.29 14.36
N LEU A 148 2.55 -3.34 13.48
CA LEU A 148 2.67 -3.58 12.05
C LEU A 148 3.73 -4.62 11.74
N THR A 149 4.94 -4.46 12.29
CA THR A 149 6.05 -5.38 12.06
C THR A 149 5.81 -6.78 12.64
N LYS A 150 5.14 -6.90 13.78
CA LYS A 150 4.72 -8.22 14.31
C LYS A 150 3.73 -8.91 13.39
N LEU A 151 2.77 -8.16 12.84
CA LEU A 151 1.76 -8.70 11.95
C LEU A 151 2.37 -9.16 10.62
N ILE A 152 3.32 -8.41 10.08
CA ILE A 152 4.02 -8.78 8.84
C ILE A 152 4.92 -10.00 9.06
N ARG A 153 5.67 -10.06 10.16
CA ARG A 153 6.55 -11.21 10.51
C ARG A 153 5.80 -12.53 10.68
N THR A 154 4.60 -12.52 11.27
CA THR A 154 3.84 -13.76 11.46
C THR A 154 3.40 -14.39 10.15
N LYS A 155 3.44 -13.68 9.03
CA LYS A 155 3.12 -14.22 7.71
C LYS A 155 4.34 -14.74 6.95
N SER A 156 5.49 -14.08 7.03
CA SER A 156 6.70 -14.55 6.35
C SER A 156 7.28 -15.82 6.98
N SER A 157 7.15 -16.01 8.29
CA SER A 157 7.60 -17.23 8.97
C SER A 157 6.83 -18.51 8.63
N LEU A 158 5.70 -18.39 7.93
CA LEU A 158 4.93 -19.56 7.43
C LEU A 158 5.42 -20.07 6.07
N ILE A 159 6.34 -19.35 5.40
CA ILE A 159 6.71 -19.65 4.00
C ILE A 159 8.17 -20.14 3.87
N SER A 160 9.09 -19.79 4.76
CA SER A 160 10.47 -20.30 4.71
C SER A 160 11.20 -20.23 6.06
N ALA A 161 11.77 -21.33 6.47
CA ALA A 161 12.48 -21.47 7.76
C ALA A 161 13.98 -21.13 7.71
N GLU A 162 14.56 -20.65 6.60
CA GLU A 162 16.02 -20.61 6.41
C GLU A 162 16.63 -19.39 5.72
N VAL A 163 15.91 -18.29 5.48
CA VAL A 163 16.53 -17.09 4.90
C VAL A 163 16.45 -15.94 5.90
N ASP A 164 17.54 -15.19 6.04
CA ASP A 164 17.61 -13.98 6.87
C ASP A 164 16.69 -12.87 6.28
N ASP A 165 15.38 -13.06 6.50
CA ASP A 165 14.27 -12.20 6.03
C ASP A 165 14.42 -10.74 6.46
N SER A 166 15.32 -10.43 7.39
CA SER A 166 15.42 -9.11 7.99
C SER A 166 16.00 -8.07 7.03
N ALA A 167 16.98 -8.42 6.20
CA ALA A 167 17.64 -7.48 5.30
C ALA A 167 16.76 -7.13 4.09
N GLU A 168 16.08 -8.12 3.53
CA GLU A 168 15.18 -7.94 2.40
C GLU A 168 13.95 -7.11 2.80
N PHE A 169 13.44 -7.36 4.01
CA PHE A 169 12.29 -6.65 4.55
C PHE A 169 12.59 -5.16 4.81
N VAL A 170 13.80 -4.84 5.30
CA VAL A 170 14.25 -3.45 5.54
C VAL A 170 14.30 -2.63 4.24
N SER A 171 14.57 -3.26 3.09
CA SER A 171 14.66 -2.56 1.79
C SER A 171 13.36 -1.86 1.36
N PHE A 172 12.20 -2.25 1.93
CA PHE A 172 10.88 -1.68 1.58
C PHE A 172 10.41 -0.58 2.51
N PHE A 173 11.04 -0.47 3.67
CA PHE A 173 10.69 0.59 4.60
C PHE A 173 11.20 1.94 4.11
N PRO A 174 10.44 3.01 4.35
CA PRO A 174 10.86 4.36 4.01
C PRO A 174 12.05 4.80 4.87
N ASP A 175 12.77 5.81 4.40
CA ASP A 175 13.66 6.57 5.27
C ASP A 175 12.80 7.29 6.33
N PHE A 176 13.32 7.39 7.54
CA PHE A 176 12.60 7.92 8.70
C PHE A 176 13.10 9.31 9.08
N VAL A 177 12.19 10.24 9.20
CA VAL A 177 12.49 11.60 9.66
C VAL A 177 11.68 11.89 10.91
N TRP A 178 12.35 12.14 12.03
CA TRP A 178 11.70 12.61 13.25
C TRP A 178 11.70 14.13 13.29
N VAL A 179 10.54 14.73 13.35
CA VAL A 179 10.37 16.19 13.52
C VAL A 179 9.88 16.45 14.94
N VAL A 180 10.61 17.29 15.67
CA VAL A 180 10.24 17.74 17.01
C VAL A 180 9.85 19.21 16.92
N ARG A 181 8.58 19.53 17.17
CA ARG A 181 8.02 20.88 17.11
C ARG A 181 8.07 21.55 18.49
N ASP A 182 8.17 22.88 18.48
CA ASP A 182 8.25 23.71 19.71
C ASP A 182 9.37 23.20 20.63
N PHE A 183 10.54 22.93 20.05
CA PHE A 183 11.71 22.45 20.78
C PHE A 183 12.35 23.60 21.55
N MET A 184 12.44 23.46 22.88
CA MET A 184 12.87 24.53 23.77
C MET A 184 14.15 24.18 24.54
N LEU A 185 14.82 23.09 24.16
CA LEU A 185 16.03 22.65 24.84
C LEU A 185 17.28 23.06 24.05
N GLU A 186 18.40 23.23 24.76
CA GLU A 186 19.69 23.28 24.11
C GLU A 186 20.13 21.87 23.70
N LEU A 187 20.63 21.72 22.48
CA LEU A 187 21.21 20.46 22.01
C LEU A 187 22.57 20.24 22.64
N LYS A 188 22.55 19.86 23.92
CA LYS A 188 23.73 19.53 24.72
C LYS A 188 23.52 18.22 25.48
N LEU A 189 24.54 17.40 25.51
CA LEU A 189 24.60 16.16 26.28
C LEU A 189 25.93 16.10 27.04
N ASP A 190 25.88 15.92 28.35
CA ASP A 190 27.04 15.88 29.21
C ASP A 190 28.01 17.07 29.03
N GLY A 191 27.45 18.26 28.79
CA GLY A 191 28.19 19.50 28.57
C GLY A 191 28.71 19.70 27.15
N ARG A 192 28.58 18.75 26.26
CA ARG A 192 28.98 18.80 24.85
C ARG A 192 27.78 19.19 23.97
N THR A 193 28.00 20.08 23.02
CA THR A 193 27.02 20.35 21.95
C THR A 193 26.89 19.13 21.04
N ILE A 194 25.65 18.73 20.75
CA ILE A 194 25.30 17.59 19.89
C ILE A 194 24.46 18.08 18.71
N THR A 195 24.44 17.27 17.66
CA THR A 195 23.53 17.48 16.52
C THR A 195 22.13 16.94 16.83
N GLU A 196 21.15 17.32 16.01
CA GLU A 196 19.79 16.78 16.09
C GLU A 196 19.76 15.27 15.87
N ASP A 197 20.61 14.76 14.99
CA ASP A 197 20.73 13.33 14.73
C ASP A 197 21.33 12.58 15.94
N GLU A 198 22.36 13.15 16.59
CA GLU A 198 22.92 12.60 17.83
C GLU A 198 21.86 12.62 18.96
N TYR A 199 20.98 13.66 18.99
CA TYR A 199 19.86 13.68 19.93
C TYR A 199 18.88 12.53 19.68
N LEU A 200 18.51 12.28 18.41
CA LEU A 200 17.66 11.15 18.05
C LEU A 200 18.34 9.81 18.39
N GLU A 201 19.61 9.65 18.06
CA GLU A 201 20.38 8.44 18.39
C GLU A 201 20.40 8.18 19.90
N HIS A 202 20.63 9.23 20.71
CA HIS A 202 20.55 9.15 22.15
C HIS A 202 19.18 8.71 22.65
N ALA A 203 18.10 9.28 22.10
CA ALA A 203 16.72 8.92 22.45
C ALA A 203 16.36 7.47 22.08
N LEU A 204 16.96 6.96 21.00
CA LEU A 204 16.77 5.58 20.54
C LEU A 204 17.72 4.57 21.19
N LYS A 205 18.61 5.01 22.07
CA LYS A 205 19.51 4.11 22.82
C LYS A 205 18.69 3.15 23.70
N LEU A 206 19.05 1.87 23.65
CA LEU A 206 18.36 0.86 24.43
C LEU A 206 18.69 1.02 25.93
N VAL A 207 17.66 0.95 26.75
CA VAL A 207 17.80 0.96 28.20
C VAL A 207 18.26 -0.43 28.64
N PRO A 208 19.38 -0.54 29.39
CA PRO A 208 19.87 -1.83 29.85
C PRO A 208 18.93 -2.42 30.92
N GLY A 209 18.69 -3.74 30.85
CA GLY A 209 17.87 -4.47 31.81
C GLY A 209 17.08 -5.59 31.19
N LYS A 210 16.73 -6.60 31.98
CA LYS A 210 15.91 -7.77 31.54
C LYS A 210 14.46 -7.71 32.04
N ASP A 211 14.09 -6.65 32.76
CA ASP A 211 12.72 -6.46 33.24
C ASP A 211 11.74 -6.37 32.05
N PRO A 212 10.60 -7.05 32.09
CA PRO A 212 9.59 -7.00 31.03
C PRO A 212 9.12 -5.58 30.69
N LYS A 213 9.11 -4.65 31.67
CA LYS A 213 8.77 -3.23 31.43
C LYS A 213 9.87 -2.55 30.61
N ILE A 214 11.13 -2.81 30.90
CA ILE A 214 12.26 -2.28 30.13
C ILE A 214 12.25 -2.85 28.73
N GLN A 215 12.03 -4.15 28.56
CA GLN A 215 11.93 -4.78 27.24
C GLN A 215 10.77 -4.17 26.42
N LYS A 216 9.60 -3.97 27.04
CA LYS A 216 8.46 -3.31 26.39
C LYS A 216 8.80 -1.88 25.97
N SER A 217 9.48 -1.12 26.81
CA SER A 217 9.93 0.24 26.55
C SER A 217 10.99 0.30 25.44
N ASN A 218 11.83 -0.71 25.28
CA ASN A 218 12.85 -0.80 24.25
C ASN A 218 12.28 -1.19 22.87
N MET A 219 11.14 -1.88 22.82
CA MET A 219 10.57 -2.37 21.56
C MET A 219 10.44 -1.28 20.47
N PRO A 220 9.86 -0.09 20.72
CA PRO A 220 9.79 0.94 19.67
C PRO A 220 11.17 1.38 19.19
N ARG A 221 12.17 1.50 20.11
CA ARG A 221 13.54 1.87 19.78
C ARG A 221 14.20 0.85 18.86
N GLU A 222 14.10 -0.44 19.22
CA GLU A 222 14.63 -1.55 18.43
C GLU A 222 14.02 -1.59 17.05
N TYR A 223 12.70 -1.40 16.94
CA TYR A 223 12.00 -1.43 15.66
C TYR A 223 12.40 -0.26 14.77
N ILE A 224 12.46 0.97 15.29
CA ILE A 224 12.90 2.12 14.51
C ILE A 224 14.32 1.90 13.98
N ARG A 225 15.24 1.46 14.84
CA ARG A 225 16.64 1.20 14.46
C ARG A 225 16.79 0.05 13.47
N LYS A 226 15.94 -0.97 13.56
CA LYS A 226 16.02 -2.17 12.73
C LYS A 226 15.35 -2.01 11.36
N PHE A 227 14.21 -1.34 11.29
CA PHE A 227 13.38 -1.35 10.09
C PHE A 227 13.51 -0.11 9.22
N PHE A 228 13.90 1.03 9.77
CA PHE A 228 14.11 2.22 8.97
C PHE A 228 15.58 2.35 8.59
N PRO A 229 15.91 2.25 7.29
CA PRO A 229 17.31 2.15 6.83
C PRO A 229 18.12 3.42 7.11
N ARG A 230 17.49 4.58 7.09
CA ARG A 230 18.08 5.86 7.46
C ARG A 230 17.17 6.61 8.42
N GLN A 231 17.78 7.29 9.36
CA GLN A 231 17.08 8.08 10.37
C GLN A 231 17.65 9.49 10.39
N LYS A 232 16.78 10.49 10.43
CA LYS A 232 17.13 11.90 10.48
C LYS A 232 16.27 12.60 11.51
N CYS A 233 16.80 13.62 12.18
CA CYS A 233 16.05 14.44 13.12
C CYS A 233 16.06 15.90 12.68
N PHE A 234 14.95 16.59 12.93
CA PHE A 234 14.82 18.04 12.83
C PHE A 234 14.13 18.55 14.07
N THR A 235 14.71 19.61 14.66
CA THR A 235 14.08 20.36 15.72
C THR A 235 13.57 21.68 15.19
N PHE A 236 12.37 22.07 15.58
CA PHE A 236 11.76 23.32 15.16
C PHE A 236 11.44 24.18 16.37
N ASP A 237 11.88 25.39 16.33
CA ASP A 237 11.42 26.43 17.23
C ASP A 237 9.93 26.70 17.03
N ARG A 238 9.33 27.42 17.95
CA ARG A 238 7.97 27.89 17.78
C ARG A 238 7.93 28.92 16.64
N PRO A 239 7.01 28.81 15.68
CA PRO A 239 7.00 29.67 14.49
C PRO A 239 6.81 31.15 14.82
N THR A 240 6.06 31.46 15.88
CA THR A 240 5.82 32.83 16.39
C THR A 240 5.37 32.78 17.85
N THR A 241 5.56 33.85 18.59
CA THR A 241 5.03 34.04 19.95
C THR A 241 3.63 34.61 19.95
N ASP A 242 3.18 35.19 18.83
CA ASP A 242 1.84 35.75 18.71
C ASP A 242 0.80 34.65 18.54
N ARG A 243 -0.11 34.54 19.51
CA ARG A 243 -1.19 33.55 19.51
C ARG A 243 -2.15 33.73 18.33
N LYS A 244 -2.38 34.97 17.86
CA LYS A 244 -3.29 35.21 16.74
C LYS A 244 -2.71 34.67 15.45
N LEU A 245 -1.42 34.91 15.23
CA LEU A 245 -0.72 34.35 14.07
C LEU A 245 -0.68 32.82 14.10
N LEU A 246 -0.51 32.20 15.29
CA LEU A 246 -0.55 30.75 15.42
C LEU A 246 -1.91 30.12 15.07
N LEU A 247 -3.00 30.86 15.26
CA LEU A 247 -4.34 30.37 14.92
C LEU A 247 -4.63 30.44 13.41
N HIS A 248 -3.90 31.27 12.68
CA HIS A 248 -4.10 31.53 11.25
C HIS A 248 -2.78 31.43 10.48
N MET A 249 -2.07 30.33 10.68
CA MET A 249 -0.74 30.09 10.08
C MET A 249 -0.76 30.11 8.55
N GLU A 250 -1.90 29.86 7.94
CA GLU A 250 -2.13 29.95 6.48
C GLU A 250 -2.04 31.37 5.94
N GLU A 251 -2.31 32.37 6.76
CA GLU A 251 -2.28 33.80 6.40
C GLU A 251 -0.93 34.47 6.78
N VAL A 252 -0.07 33.73 7.51
CA VAL A 252 1.18 34.29 8.03
C VAL A 252 2.22 34.38 6.93
N SER A 253 2.71 35.59 6.68
CA SER A 253 3.83 35.83 5.75
C SER A 253 5.17 35.42 6.39
N GLU A 254 6.15 35.08 5.56
CA GLU A 254 7.46 34.58 6.07
C GLU A 254 8.14 35.56 7.01
N ASN A 255 8.04 36.87 6.76
CA ASN A 255 8.65 37.91 7.60
C ASN A 255 8.04 38.04 9.00
N GLN A 256 6.89 37.40 9.26
CA GLN A 256 6.23 37.34 10.58
C GLN A 256 6.62 36.12 11.38
N LEU A 257 7.36 35.21 10.77
CA LEU A 257 7.87 34.01 11.42
C LEU A 257 9.24 34.27 12.05
N VAL A 258 9.55 33.60 13.12
CA VAL A 258 10.88 33.61 13.76
C VAL A 258 11.94 33.15 12.76
N CYS A 259 13.06 33.85 12.66
CA CYS A 259 14.12 33.59 11.68
C CYS A 259 14.66 32.14 11.76
N SER A 260 14.87 31.63 12.99
CA SER A 260 15.33 30.23 13.18
C SER A 260 14.33 29.23 12.65
N PHE A 261 13.03 29.46 12.86
CA PHE A 261 11.98 28.60 12.31
C PHE A 261 11.96 28.62 10.77
N GLN A 262 12.18 29.77 10.15
CA GLN A 262 12.26 29.88 8.69
C GLN A 262 13.44 29.06 8.15
N GLU A 263 14.60 29.19 8.78
CA GLU A 263 15.82 28.44 8.40
C GLU A 263 15.63 26.94 8.60
N GLN A 264 15.10 26.52 9.74
CA GLN A 264 14.77 25.11 10.03
C GLN A 264 13.78 24.54 9.02
N SER A 265 12.77 25.32 8.63
CA SER A 265 11.79 24.94 7.61
C SER A 265 12.43 24.77 6.23
N LYS A 266 13.32 25.68 5.84
CA LYS A 266 14.09 25.58 4.58
C LYS A 266 14.99 24.34 4.58
N ASN A 267 15.72 24.11 5.67
CA ASN A 267 16.62 22.96 5.82
C ASN A 267 15.85 21.64 5.74
N PHE A 268 14.70 21.56 6.40
CA PHE A 268 13.81 20.42 6.31
C PHE A 268 13.32 20.18 4.87
N CYS A 269 12.78 21.20 4.20
CA CYS A 269 12.31 21.07 2.83
C CYS A 269 13.42 20.65 1.87
N ASN A 270 14.59 21.30 1.98
CA ASN A 270 15.76 20.95 1.16
C ASN A 270 16.19 19.51 1.37
N TYR A 271 16.25 19.04 2.62
CA TYR A 271 16.57 17.64 2.92
C TYR A 271 15.59 16.68 2.27
N ILE A 272 14.28 16.94 2.42
CA ILE A 272 13.25 16.11 1.80
C ILE A 272 13.43 16.08 0.27
N PHE A 273 13.65 17.23 -0.37
CA PHE A 273 13.78 17.30 -1.84
C PHE A 273 15.04 16.62 -2.37
N THR A 274 16.13 16.62 -1.60
CA THR A 274 17.40 16.02 -2.04
C THR A 274 17.48 14.54 -1.69
N GLU A 275 17.05 14.15 -0.49
CA GLU A 275 17.28 12.83 0.07
C GLU A 275 16.13 11.84 -0.15
N ALA A 276 14.89 12.33 -0.30
CA ALA A 276 13.77 11.43 -0.51
C ALA A 276 13.94 10.65 -1.83
N LYS A 277 13.94 9.32 -1.71
CA LYS A 277 14.14 8.43 -2.85
C LYS A 277 12.85 8.25 -3.65
N THR A 278 13.01 7.90 -4.92
CA THR A 278 11.89 7.37 -5.69
C THR A 278 11.34 6.13 -4.99
N LYS A 279 10.01 6.03 -4.89
CA LYS A 279 9.39 4.84 -4.31
C LYS A 279 9.66 3.64 -5.22
N THR A 280 10.22 2.59 -4.63
CA THR A 280 10.45 1.32 -5.30
C THR A 280 9.75 0.19 -4.55
N LEU A 281 9.41 -0.87 -5.27
CA LEU A 281 8.99 -2.16 -4.74
C LEU A 281 10.20 -3.10 -4.68
N ARG A 282 9.92 -4.35 -4.31
CA ARG A 282 10.89 -5.44 -4.36
C ARG A 282 11.61 -5.43 -5.72
N GLU A 283 12.88 -5.79 -5.73
CA GLU A 283 13.69 -5.90 -6.96
C GLU A 283 13.87 -4.57 -7.74
N GLY A 284 13.72 -3.43 -7.04
CA GLY A 284 13.95 -2.11 -7.62
C GLY A 284 12.85 -1.62 -8.59
N ILE A 285 11.69 -2.26 -8.60
CA ILE A 285 10.56 -1.85 -9.44
C ILE A 285 10.10 -0.46 -9.06
N ILE A 286 10.21 0.48 -9.98
CA ILE A 286 9.81 1.87 -9.79
C ILE A 286 8.30 1.98 -9.68
N VAL A 287 7.83 2.71 -8.67
CA VAL A 287 6.41 3.02 -8.46
C VAL A 287 6.07 4.31 -9.21
N THR A 288 5.08 4.22 -10.08
CA THR A 288 4.40 5.36 -10.74
C THR A 288 3.14 5.72 -9.95
N GLY A 289 2.46 6.82 -10.34
CA GLY A 289 1.20 7.18 -9.71
C GLY A 289 0.15 6.07 -9.81
N ASN A 290 -0.02 5.47 -10.97
CA ASN A 290 -0.94 4.34 -11.18
C ASN A 290 -0.61 3.15 -10.25
N ARG A 291 0.67 2.80 -10.12
CA ARG A 291 1.11 1.73 -9.21
C ARG A 291 0.86 2.10 -7.75
N LEU A 292 1.08 3.36 -7.38
CA LEU A 292 0.79 3.84 -6.02
C LEU A 292 -0.70 3.71 -5.69
N GLY A 293 -1.59 4.09 -6.61
CA GLY A 293 -3.03 3.93 -6.45
C GLY A 293 -3.44 2.46 -6.27
N SER A 294 -2.87 1.57 -7.06
CA SER A 294 -3.10 0.12 -6.96
C SER A 294 -2.63 -0.45 -5.63
N LEU A 295 -1.45 -0.02 -5.14
CA LEU A 295 -0.94 -0.40 -3.82
C LEU A 295 -1.84 0.09 -2.70
N ALA A 296 -2.26 1.35 -2.74
CA ALA A 296 -3.16 1.92 -1.73
C ALA A 296 -4.47 1.13 -1.66
N LYS A 297 -5.05 0.79 -2.82
CA LYS A 297 -6.25 -0.03 -2.89
C LYS A 297 -6.03 -1.43 -2.31
N ALA A 298 -4.99 -2.12 -2.73
CA ALA A 298 -4.68 -3.48 -2.25
C ALA A 298 -4.48 -3.52 -0.72
N TYR A 299 -3.81 -2.51 -0.15
CA TYR A 299 -3.62 -2.43 1.30
C TYR A 299 -4.92 -2.14 2.05
N VAL A 300 -5.75 -1.24 1.56
CA VAL A 300 -7.05 -0.93 2.18
C VAL A 300 -7.98 -2.13 2.10
N ASP A 301 -8.05 -2.82 0.97
CA ASP A 301 -8.85 -4.04 0.79
C ASP A 301 -8.37 -5.13 1.78
N ALA A 302 -7.06 -5.31 1.94
CA ALA A 302 -6.50 -6.25 2.92
C ALA A 302 -6.89 -5.89 4.36
N ILE A 303 -6.80 -4.61 4.74
CA ILE A 303 -7.19 -4.13 6.08
C ILE A 303 -8.67 -4.40 6.33
N ASN A 304 -9.54 -4.05 5.40
CA ASN A 304 -10.97 -4.22 5.52
C ASN A 304 -11.40 -5.69 5.58
N SER A 305 -10.69 -6.58 4.90
CA SER A 305 -10.91 -8.02 5.01
C SER A 305 -10.40 -8.62 6.33
N GLY A 306 -9.74 -7.81 7.16
CA GLY A 306 -9.09 -8.26 8.39
C GLY A 306 -7.77 -9.00 8.14
N ALA A 307 -7.27 -8.96 6.92
CA ALA A 307 -5.94 -9.43 6.58
C ALA A 307 -4.89 -8.37 6.97
N VAL A 308 -3.64 -8.79 7.07
CA VAL A 308 -2.52 -7.87 7.24
C VAL A 308 -2.09 -7.39 5.86
N PRO A 309 -1.94 -6.08 5.63
CA PRO A 309 -1.34 -5.59 4.40
C PRO A 309 0.05 -6.20 4.22
N CYS A 310 0.26 -6.87 3.10
CA CYS A 310 1.52 -7.50 2.76
C CYS A 310 1.97 -6.99 1.40
N LEU A 311 3.24 -6.60 1.30
CA LEU A 311 3.80 -6.09 0.05
C LEU A 311 3.74 -7.16 -1.06
N GLU A 312 4.02 -8.41 -0.74
CA GLU A 312 4.00 -9.52 -1.71
C GLU A 312 2.61 -9.68 -2.36
N ASN A 313 1.55 -9.66 -1.56
CA ASN A 313 0.19 -9.73 -2.09
C ASN A 313 -0.14 -8.51 -2.96
N ALA A 314 0.28 -7.31 -2.53
CA ALA A 314 0.06 -6.08 -3.29
C ALA A 314 0.85 -6.08 -4.61
N VAL A 315 2.09 -6.56 -4.62
CA VAL A 315 2.91 -6.72 -5.84
C VAL A 315 2.29 -7.76 -6.78
N THR A 316 1.79 -8.87 -6.24
CA THR A 316 1.10 -9.90 -7.04
C THR A 316 -0.15 -9.32 -7.71
N THR A 317 -1.01 -8.64 -6.95
CA THR A 317 -2.21 -7.98 -7.48
C THR A 317 -1.87 -6.91 -8.53
N LEU A 318 -0.80 -6.15 -8.31
CA LEU A 318 -0.31 -5.16 -9.25
C LEU A 318 0.17 -5.81 -10.55
N ALA A 319 0.95 -6.89 -10.45
CA ALA A 319 1.45 -7.65 -11.58
C ALA A 319 0.31 -8.26 -12.40
N GLU A 320 -0.69 -8.84 -11.77
CA GLU A 320 -1.88 -9.38 -12.41
C GLU A 320 -2.64 -8.30 -13.19
N ARG A 321 -2.83 -7.13 -12.56
CA ARG A 321 -3.51 -5.99 -13.21
C ARG A 321 -2.72 -5.47 -14.42
N GLU A 322 -1.41 -5.21 -14.27
CA GLU A 322 -0.58 -4.69 -15.36
C GLU A 322 -0.48 -5.68 -16.52
N ASN A 323 -0.32 -6.96 -16.22
CA ASN A 323 -0.26 -7.98 -17.26
C ASN A 323 -1.60 -8.17 -17.98
N SER A 324 -2.73 -8.05 -17.28
CA SER A 324 -4.05 -8.05 -17.91
C SER A 324 -4.22 -6.87 -18.87
N VAL A 325 -3.78 -5.68 -18.48
CA VAL A 325 -3.80 -4.49 -19.36
C VAL A 325 -2.85 -4.66 -20.54
N ALA A 326 -1.64 -5.18 -20.32
CA ALA A 326 -0.66 -5.45 -21.37
C ALA A 326 -1.21 -6.44 -22.42
N MET A 327 -1.88 -7.49 -21.94
CA MET A 327 -2.52 -8.49 -22.79
C MET A 327 -3.65 -7.87 -23.63
N GLN A 328 -4.50 -7.04 -23.01
CA GLN A 328 -5.58 -6.36 -23.75
C GLN A 328 -5.04 -5.43 -24.85
N LYS A 329 -3.93 -4.71 -24.57
CA LYS A 329 -3.26 -3.88 -25.56
C LYS A 329 -2.72 -4.71 -26.71
N ALA A 330 -2.04 -5.82 -26.41
CA ALA A 330 -1.49 -6.72 -27.42
C ALA A 330 -2.59 -7.35 -28.28
N ALA A 331 -3.68 -7.80 -27.67
CA ALA A 331 -4.84 -8.35 -28.37
C ALA A 331 -5.54 -7.32 -29.29
N ASN A 332 -5.73 -6.11 -28.79
CA ASN A 332 -6.31 -5.02 -29.58
C ASN A 332 -5.40 -4.66 -30.78
N HIS A 333 -4.08 -4.57 -30.56
CA HIS A 333 -3.13 -4.31 -31.63
C HIS A 333 -3.17 -5.42 -32.70
N TYR A 334 -3.10 -6.68 -32.27
CA TYR A 334 -3.19 -7.81 -33.17
C TYR A 334 -4.46 -7.75 -34.04
N SER A 335 -5.62 -7.60 -33.40
CA SER A 335 -6.91 -7.52 -34.10
C SER A 335 -6.99 -6.35 -35.08
N GLN A 336 -6.46 -5.19 -34.69
CA GLN A 336 -6.43 -4.00 -35.52
C GLN A 336 -5.49 -4.18 -36.73
N GLN A 337 -4.29 -4.75 -36.52
CA GLN A 337 -3.32 -4.97 -37.58
C GLN A 337 -3.81 -6.04 -38.56
N MET A 338 -4.40 -7.12 -38.08
CA MET A 338 -5.04 -8.12 -38.94
C MET A 338 -6.16 -7.51 -39.78
N ALA A 339 -7.06 -6.74 -39.17
CA ALA A 339 -8.17 -6.08 -39.87
C ALA A 339 -7.70 -5.07 -40.94
N GLN A 340 -6.58 -4.38 -40.69
CA GLN A 340 -6.05 -3.39 -41.64
C GLN A 340 -5.22 -4.01 -42.78
N ARG A 341 -4.46 -5.08 -42.49
CA ARG A 341 -3.52 -5.66 -43.47
C ARG A 341 -4.07 -6.84 -44.25
N VAL A 342 -5.14 -7.51 -43.75
CA VAL A 342 -5.83 -8.56 -44.51
C VAL A 342 -6.62 -7.90 -45.62
N SER A 343 -6.08 -7.91 -46.82
CA SER A 343 -6.82 -7.61 -48.03
C SER A 343 -7.32 -8.93 -48.58
N PHE A 344 -8.63 -9.03 -48.84
CA PHE A 344 -9.27 -10.26 -49.35
C PHE A 344 -8.89 -10.61 -50.79
N SER A 345 -7.84 -10.00 -51.32
CA SER A 345 -7.19 -10.36 -52.55
C SER A 345 -5.82 -11.04 -52.33
N THR A 346 -5.63 -11.64 -51.16
CA THR A 346 -4.41 -12.44 -50.94
C THR A 346 -4.51 -13.73 -51.76
N ASP A 347 -3.67 -13.84 -52.77
CA ASP A 347 -3.70 -14.95 -53.72
C ASP A 347 -3.19 -16.26 -53.14
N THR A 348 -2.61 -16.26 -51.95
CA THR A 348 -2.02 -17.46 -51.35
C THR A 348 -2.23 -17.56 -49.82
N LEU A 349 -2.49 -18.78 -49.32
CA LEU A 349 -2.50 -19.11 -47.90
C LEU A 349 -1.17 -18.71 -47.21
N GLN A 350 -0.05 -18.74 -47.92
CA GLN A 350 1.26 -18.42 -47.39
C GLN A 350 1.33 -16.94 -46.98
N GLU A 351 0.78 -16.03 -47.79
CA GLU A 351 0.75 -14.59 -47.49
C GLU A 351 -0.05 -14.30 -46.20
N LEU A 352 -1.20 -14.98 -46.03
CA LEU A 352 -2.00 -14.85 -44.82
C LEU A 352 -1.27 -15.39 -43.59
N LEU A 353 -0.53 -16.48 -43.71
CA LEU A 353 0.31 -17.05 -42.66
C LEU A 353 1.47 -16.14 -42.28
N ASP A 354 2.12 -15.54 -43.27
CA ASP A 354 3.21 -14.60 -43.06
C ASP A 354 2.72 -13.33 -42.37
N LEU A 355 1.58 -12.81 -42.79
CA LEU A 355 0.93 -11.66 -42.15
C LEU A 355 0.52 -11.95 -40.71
N HIS A 356 -0.12 -13.10 -40.46
CA HIS A 356 -0.46 -13.54 -39.11
C HIS A 356 0.78 -13.61 -38.23
N THR A 357 1.87 -14.24 -38.71
CA THR A 357 3.11 -14.37 -37.97
C THR A 357 3.76 -13.00 -37.69
N ALA A 358 3.66 -12.07 -38.60
CA ALA A 358 4.14 -10.69 -38.39
C ALA A 358 3.31 -9.96 -37.33
N CYS A 359 1.98 -10.02 -37.40
CA CYS A 359 1.08 -9.39 -36.42
C CYS A 359 1.21 -10.04 -35.04
N GLU A 360 1.38 -11.36 -34.97
CA GLU A 360 1.65 -12.09 -33.72
C GLU A 360 2.94 -11.62 -33.07
N LYS A 361 4.02 -11.50 -33.83
CA LYS A 361 5.31 -11.02 -33.34
C LYS A 361 5.23 -9.60 -32.81
N GLU A 362 4.51 -8.71 -33.52
CA GLU A 362 4.26 -7.35 -33.06
C GLU A 362 3.45 -7.31 -31.76
N ALA A 363 2.38 -8.13 -31.66
CA ALA A 363 1.57 -8.23 -30.47
C ALA A 363 2.35 -8.76 -29.25
N ILE A 364 3.19 -9.77 -29.46
CA ILE A 364 4.08 -10.30 -28.42
C ILE A 364 5.07 -9.21 -27.96
N ALA A 365 5.64 -8.43 -28.90
CA ALA A 365 6.55 -7.34 -28.56
C ALA A 365 5.84 -6.29 -27.67
N ILE A 366 4.62 -5.89 -28.04
CA ILE A 366 3.80 -4.95 -27.26
C ILE A 366 3.47 -5.51 -25.88
N PHE A 367 3.15 -6.79 -25.77
CA PHE A 367 2.92 -7.46 -24.50
C PHE A 367 4.19 -7.39 -23.63
N MET A 368 5.34 -7.80 -24.18
CA MET A 368 6.62 -7.82 -23.45
C MET A 368 7.10 -6.43 -23.06
N GLU A 369 6.75 -5.39 -23.81
CA GLU A 369 7.08 -4.01 -23.47
C GLU A 369 6.24 -3.49 -22.30
N ASN A 370 4.96 -3.85 -22.25
CA ASN A 370 3.98 -3.35 -21.28
C ASN A 370 3.77 -4.28 -20.07
N THR A 371 4.35 -5.48 -20.06
CA THR A 371 4.21 -6.44 -18.96
C THR A 371 4.93 -5.96 -17.72
N PHE A 372 4.48 -6.40 -16.56
CA PHE A 372 5.11 -6.12 -15.28
C PHE A 372 6.52 -6.72 -15.25
N LYS A 373 7.53 -5.86 -15.14
CA LYS A 373 8.96 -6.26 -15.15
C LYS A 373 9.43 -6.45 -13.71
N GLY A 374 9.39 -7.68 -13.21
CA GLY A 374 10.07 -8.09 -11.98
C GLY A 374 11.24 -9.02 -12.33
N ASP A 375 12.34 -8.93 -11.58
CA ASP A 375 13.59 -9.66 -11.87
C ASP A 375 13.48 -11.18 -11.70
N ASN A 376 12.43 -11.67 -11.06
CA ASN A 376 12.20 -13.09 -10.91
C ASN A 376 11.31 -13.62 -12.04
N ASN A 377 11.90 -14.40 -12.91
CA ASN A 377 11.23 -15.31 -13.86
C ASN A 377 10.08 -16.14 -13.21
N LEU A 378 9.92 -16.10 -11.89
CA LEU A 378 8.83 -16.75 -11.16
C LEU A 378 7.48 -16.10 -11.43
N PHE A 379 7.42 -14.76 -11.54
CA PHE A 379 6.19 -14.06 -11.93
C PHE A 379 5.88 -14.29 -13.41
N GLN A 380 6.89 -14.29 -14.27
CA GLN A 380 6.72 -14.63 -15.68
C GLN A 380 6.33 -16.10 -15.90
N LYS A 381 6.81 -17.03 -15.06
CA LYS A 381 6.46 -18.46 -15.13
C LYS A 381 5.13 -18.82 -14.49
N LYS A 382 4.73 -18.12 -13.43
CA LYS A 382 3.43 -18.33 -12.76
C LYS A 382 2.28 -17.60 -13.43
N LEU A 383 2.56 -16.60 -14.25
CA LEU A 383 1.53 -15.85 -14.93
C LEU A 383 1.05 -16.63 -16.14
N MET A 384 -0.22 -16.88 -16.10
CA MET A 384 -1.12 -17.25 -17.18
C MET A 384 -0.90 -16.48 -18.50
N ALA A 385 0.01 -15.51 -18.56
CA ALA A 385 0.29 -14.71 -19.75
C ALA A 385 0.64 -15.57 -20.95
N LYS A 386 1.42 -16.62 -20.76
CA LYS A 386 1.73 -17.57 -21.83
C LYS A 386 0.51 -18.44 -22.19
N GLU A 387 -0.25 -18.85 -21.19
CA GLU A 387 -1.47 -19.65 -21.39
C GLU A 387 -2.62 -18.82 -21.97
N VAL A 388 -2.79 -17.58 -21.51
CA VAL A 388 -3.84 -16.68 -22.03
C VAL A 388 -3.47 -16.15 -23.41
N LEU A 389 -2.21 -15.80 -23.66
CA LEU A 389 -1.74 -15.46 -25.00
C LEU A 389 -1.83 -16.69 -25.93
N GLN A 390 -1.43 -17.86 -25.46
CA GLN A 390 -1.58 -19.12 -26.20
C GLN A 390 -3.05 -19.49 -26.46
N SER A 391 -3.93 -19.31 -25.49
CA SER A 391 -5.38 -19.51 -25.65
C SER A 391 -5.98 -18.50 -26.64
N PHE A 392 -5.56 -17.23 -26.58
CA PHE A 392 -5.93 -16.21 -27.55
C PHE A 392 -5.43 -16.57 -28.95
N LEU A 393 -4.16 -16.92 -29.10
CA LEU A 393 -3.58 -17.34 -30.38
C LEU A 393 -4.20 -18.61 -30.93
N GLN A 394 -4.59 -19.56 -30.06
CA GLN A 394 -5.36 -20.74 -30.47
C GLN A 394 -6.78 -20.40 -30.93
N SER A 395 -7.44 -19.43 -30.28
CA SER A 395 -8.73 -18.94 -30.75
C SER A 395 -8.61 -18.26 -32.14
N GLN A 396 -7.50 -17.55 -32.37
CA GLN A 396 -7.20 -16.94 -33.67
C GLN A 396 -6.82 -17.98 -34.75
N ALA A 397 -6.25 -19.12 -34.36
CA ALA A 397 -6.00 -20.21 -35.28
C ALA A 397 -7.30 -20.81 -35.87
N ALA A 398 -8.35 -20.88 -35.08
CA ALA A 398 -9.70 -21.27 -35.57
C ALA A 398 -10.27 -20.23 -36.53
N THR A 399 -10.08 -18.94 -36.25
CA THR A 399 -10.47 -17.84 -37.15
C THR A 399 -9.69 -17.90 -38.46
N LYS A 400 -8.40 -18.16 -38.40
CA LYS A 400 -7.53 -18.36 -39.56
C LYS A 400 -8.02 -19.52 -40.45
N GLU A 401 -8.36 -20.67 -39.86
CA GLU A 401 -8.88 -21.81 -40.58
C GLU A 401 -10.26 -21.49 -41.21
N SER A 402 -11.11 -20.75 -40.51
CA SER A 402 -12.38 -20.28 -40.98
C SER A 402 -12.25 -19.30 -42.17
N ILE A 403 -11.29 -18.36 -42.12
CA ILE A 403 -10.95 -17.43 -43.19
C ILE A 403 -10.42 -18.22 -44.41
N PHE A 404 -9.54 -19.18 -44.16
CA PHE A 404 -8.96 -20.04 -45.21
C PHE A 404 -10.02 -20.88 -45.92
N GLN A 405 -10.97 -21.45 -45.18
CA GLN A 405 -12.09 -22.19 -45.77
C GLN A 405 -13.00 -21.27 -46.58
N ALA A 406 -13.25 -20.04 -46.10
CA ALA A 406 -14.03 -19.04 -46.81
C ALA A 406 -13.31 -18.55 -48.07
N ASP A 407 -11.99 -18.32 -48.01
CA ASP A 407 -11.16 -17.88 -49.15
C ASP A 407 -11.05 -18.98 -50.23
N LYS A 408 -10.91 -20.25 -49.82
CA LYS A 408 -10.93 -21.40 -50.68
C LYS A 408 -12.29 -21.61 -51.36
N ALA A 409 -13.38 -21.33 -50.64
CA ALA A 409 -14.71 -21.37 -51.19
C ALA A 409 -14.95 -20.22 -52.18
N LEU A 410 -14.39 -19.03 -51.93
CA LEU A 410 -14.43 -17.87 -52.82
C LEU A 410 -13.60 -18.11 -54.08
N SER A 411 -12.36 -18.64 -53.96
CA SER A 411 -11.51 -18.91 -55.16
C SER A 411 -12.06 -20.04 -56.02
N ALA A 412 -12.79 -21.02 -55.42
CA ALA A 412 -13.53 -22.03 -56.17
C ALA A 412 -14.79 -21.41 -56.81
N GLY A 413 -15.37 -20.39 -56.17
CA GLY A 413 -16.53 -19.66 -56.68
C GLY A 413 -16.18 -18.61 -57.74
N GLU A 414 -14.98 -17.98 -57.68
CA GLU A 414 -14.52 -17.03 -58.69
C GLU A 414 -14.34 -17.66 -60.07
N LYS A 415 -14.04 -18.95 -60.13
CA LYS A 415 -14.07 -19.73 -61.36
C LYS A 415 -15.47 -19.95 -61.92
N ALA A 416 -16.53 -19.81 -61.08
CA ALA A 416 -17.94 -19.98 -61.43
C ALA A 416 -18.74 -18.67 -61.50
N LEU A 417 -18.18 -17.55 -60.99
CA LEU A 417 -18.96 -16.32 -60.73
C LEU A 417 -18.24 -15.04 -61.20
N ALA A 418 -17.82 -15.00 -62.45
CA ALA A 418 -17.66 -13.73 -63.16
C ALA A 418 -18.96 -12.93 -63.30
N GLU A 419 -20.10 -13.48 -62.79
CA GLU A 419 -21.46 -12.89 -62.99
C GLU A 419 -22.18 -12.37 -61.71
N HIS A 420 -21.67 -12.55 -60.48
CA HIS A 420 -22.39 -12.05 -59.29
C HIS A 420 -21.53 -11.38 -58.23
N CYS A 421 -21.22 -10.11 -58.46
CA CYS A 421 -20.49 -9.25 -57.55
C CYS A 421 -21.25 -8.95 -56.22
N GLU A 422 -22.57 -9.06 -56.18
CA GLU A 422 -23.40 -8.73 -55.00
C GLU A 422 -23.40 -9.83 -53.92
N THR A 423 -23.21 -11.09 -54.31
CA THR A 423 -23.22 -12.23 -53.37
C THR A 423 -21.91 -12.32 -52.56
N ALA A 424 -20.79 -11.83 -53.10
CA ALA A 424 -19.50 -11.82 -52.42
C ALA A 424 -19.47 -10.86 -51.21
N GLU A 425 -20.16 -9.73 -51.32
CA GLU A 425 -20.24 -8.73 -50.26
C GLU A 425 -21.10 -9.19 -49.08
N GLN A 426 -22.18 -9.93 -49.36
CA GLN A 426 -23.03 -10.55 -48.35
C GLN A 426 -22.32 -11.71 -47.61
N ALA A 427 -21.52 -12.53 -48.34
CA ALA A 427 -20.74 -13.60 -47.74
C ALA A 427 -19.64 -13.04 -46.83
N LYS A 428 -19.01 -11.91 -47.23
CA LYS A 428 -18.05 -11.18 -46.38
C LYS A 428 -18.69 -10.66 -45.10
N LYS A 429 -19.89 -10.06 -45.19
CA LYS A 429 -20.66 -9.60 -44.01
C LYS A 429 -21.02 -10.76 -43.09
N GLN A 430 -21.45 -11.89 -43.64
CA GLN A 430 -21.77 -13.08 -42.84
C GLN A 430 -20.56 -13.75 -42.19
N ALA A 431 -19.39 -13.73 -42.86
CA ALA A 431 -18.14 -14.22 -42.27
C ALA A 431 -17.71 -13.37 -41.07
N VAL A 432 -17.73 -12.04 -41.24
CA VAL A 432 -17.44 -11.08 -40.17
C VAL A 432 -18.43 -11.21 -39.00
N GLU A 433 -19.71 -11.44 -39.32
CA GLU A 433 -20.74 -11.60 -38.28
C GLU A 433 -20.62 -12.92 -37.50
N LYS A 434 -20.19 -14.00 -38.18
CA LYS A 434 -19.84 -15.26 -37.54
C LYS A 434 -18.60 -15.13 -36.66
N GLU A 435 -17.61 -14.38 -37.13
CA GLU A 435 -16.41 -14.07 -36.35
C GLU A 435 -16.75 -13.27 -35.10
N LEU A 436 -17.59 -12.26 -35.22
CA LEU A 436 -18.07 -11.46 -34.10
C LEU A 436 -18.87 -12.30 -33.08
N GLN A 437 -19.66 -13.28 -33.56
CA GLN A 437 -20.37 -14.22 -32.70
C GLN A 437 -19.39 -15.17 -31.96
N LEU A 438 -18.36 -15.67 -32.65
CA LEU A 438 -17.35 -16.55 -32.02
C LEU A 438 -16.57 -15.80 -30.96
N VAL A 439 -16.16 -14.55 -31.25
CA VAL A 439 -15.46 -13.69 -30.25
C VAL A 439 -16.40 -13.40 -29.07
N ARG A 440 -17.68 -13.15 -29.30
CA ARG A 440 -18.67 -12.97 -28.21
C ARG A 440 -18.86 -14.25 -27.39
N GLN A 441 -18.89 -15.43 -28.03
CA GLN A 441 -18.96 -16.69 -27.32
C GLN A 441 -17.73 -16.94 -26.45
N THR A 442 -16.52 -16.68 -27.00
CA THR A 442 -15.27 -16.83 -26.25
C THR A 442 -15.20 -15.85 -25.09
N LEU A 443 -15.70 -14.63 -25.29
CA LEU A 443 -15.76 -13.61 -24.23
C LEU A 443 -16.73 -14.05 -23.12
N ASN A 444 -17.90 -14.60 -23.49
CA ASN A 444 -18.87 -15.13 -22.53
C ASN A 444 -18.32 -16.36 -21.76
N GLU A 445 -17.58 -17.24 -22.43
CA GLU A 445 -16.94 -18.38 -21.78
C GLU A 445 -15.84 -17.96 -20.79
N LEU A 446 -15.04 -16.93 -21.18
CA LEU A 446 -14.06 -16.33 -20.29
C LEU A 446 -14.73 -15.64 -19.09
N GLN A 447 -15.83 -14.95 -19.34
CA GLN A 447 -16.60 -14.29 -18.28
C GLN A 447 -17.20 -15.32 -17.31
N GLN A 448 -17.75 -16.43 -17.82
CA GLN A 448 -18.25 -17.54 -17.01
C GLN A 448 -17.12 -18.24 -16.20
N LYS A 449 -15.94 -18.40 -16.80
CA LYS A 449 -14.76 -18.93 -16.08
C LYS A 449 -14.29 -17.99 -14.99
N MET A 450 -14.29 -16.69 -15.22
CA MET A 450 -13.99 -15.69 -14.21
C MET A 450 -15.00 -15.71 -13.07
N GLU A 451 -16.30 -15.74 -13.39
CA GLU A 451 -17.37 -15.83 -12.39
C GLU A 451 -17.29 -17.15 -11.57
N ALA A 452 -16.92 -18.25 -12.22
CA ALA A 452 -16.69 -19.54 -11.54
C ALA A 452 -15.47 -19.50 -10.61
N GLN A 453 -14.38 -18.86 -11.04
CA GLN A 453 -13.20 -18.65 -10.19
C GLN A 453 -13.49 -17.72 -9.03
N GLU A 454 -14.26 -16.66 -9.28
CA GLU A 454 -14.68 -15.74 -8.21
C GLU A 454 -15.56 -16.45 -7.18
N LYS A 455 -16.45 -17.34 -7.64
CA LYS A 455 -17.28 -18.17 -6.76
C LYS A 455 -16.43 -19.12 -5.89
N ILE A 456 -15.44 -19.79 -6.49
CA ILE A 456 -14.47 -20.64 -5.77
C ILE A 456 -13.67 -19.81 -4.77
N PHE A 457 -13.26 -18.61 -5.15
CA PHE A 457 -12.57 -17.68 -4.26
C PHE A 457 -13.45 -17.29 -3.07
N GLN A 458 -14.72 -16.96 -3.31
CA GLN A 458 -15.69 -16.63 -2.26
C GLN A 458 -15.97 -17.84 -1.33
N GLU A 459 -16.06 -19.04 -1.89
CA GLU A 459 -16.22 -20.27 -1.11
C GLU A 459 -15.00 -20.55 -0.23
N ASN A 460 -13.79 -20.37 -0.76
CA ASN A 460 -12.55 -20.49 -0.01
C ASN A 460 -12.46 -19.43 1.10
N LEU A 461 -12.89 -18.18 0.80
CA LEU A 461 -12.95 -17.10 1.79
C LEU A 461 -13.93 -17.43 2.93
N LEU A 462 -15.05 -18.06 2.58
CA LEU A 462 -16.04 -18.52 3.56
C LEU A 462 -15.50 -19.66 4.42
N GLN A 463 -14.76 -20.61 3.83
CA GLN A 463 -14.07 -21.66 4.58
C GLN A 463 -13.01 -21.12 5.53
N ILE A 464 -12.22 -20.14 5.08
CA ILE A 464 -11.24 -19.46 5.93
C ILE A 464 -11.93 -18.73 7.08
N LYS A 465 -13.07 -18.07 6.82
CA LYS A 465 -13.87 -17.43 7.89
C LYS A 465 -14.40 -18.47 8.90
N LYS A 466 -14.88 -19.63 8.44
CA LYS A 466 -15.31 -20.73 9.33
C LYS A 466 -14.14 -21.24 10.16
N MET A 467 -13.01 -21.57 9.54
CA MET A 467 -11.81 -22.01 10.27
C MET A 467 -11.35 -20.98 11.31
N LYS A 468 -11.42 -19.68 10.99
CA LYS A 468 -11.07 -18.60 11.93
C LYS A 468 -12.03 -18.54 13.12
N THR A 469 -13.32 -18.80 12.91
CA THR A 469 -14.31 -18.89 14.01
C THR A 469 -14.07 -20.13 14.86
N ASP A 470 -13.73 -21.27 14.26
CA ASP A 470 -13.43 -22.51 14.96
C ASP A 470 -12.15 -22.40 15.79
N ILE A 471 -11.09 -21.81 15.24
CA ILE A 471 -9.86 -21.52 15.98
C ILE A 471 -10.15 -20.58 17.16
N LYS A 472 -10.99 -19.56 16.96
CA LYS A 472 -11.37 -18.63 18.04
C LYS A 472 -12.19 -19.32 19.13
N SER A 473 -13.05 -20.25 18.75
CA SER A 473 -13.83 -21.06 19.71
C SER A 473 -12.93 -22.04 20.47
N GLN A 474 -12.00 -22.73 19.79
CA GLN A 474 -11.02 -23.62 20.42
C GLN A 474 -10.13 -22.86 21.40
N ARG A 475 -9.66 -21.66 21.01
CA ARG A 475 -8.84 -20.81 21.89
C ARG A 475 -9.60 -20.40 23.15
N ARG A 476 -10.89 -20.01 23.00
CA ARG A 476 -11.74 -19.70 24.15
C ARG A 476 -11.96 -20.92 25.07
N ASN A 477 -12.12 -22.09 24.48
CA ASN A 477 -12.27 -23.32 25.27
C ASN A 477 -10.96 -23.67 25.99
N GLN A 478 -9.81 -23.49 25.33
CA GLN A 478 -8.50 -23.70 25.93
C GLN A 478 -8.23 -22.71 27.08
N GLU A 479 -8.63 -21.43 26.91
CA GLU A 479 -8.55 -20.43 27.97
C GLU A 479 -9.48 -20.73 29.15
N ARG A 480 -10.67 -21.32 28.89
CA ARG A 480 -11.59 -21.79 29.94
C ARG A 480 -11.00 -22.98 30.71
N MET A 481 -10.47 -23.97 29.98
CA MET A 481 -9.79 -25.13 30.59
C MET A 481 -8.58 -24.72 31.43
N LEU A 482 -7.78 -23.76 30.95
CA LEU A 482 -6.65 -23.21 31.71
C LEU A 482 -7.11 -22.49 32.98
N LYS A 483 -8.19 -21.70 32.91
CA LYS A 483 -8.77 -21.05 34.09
C LYS A 483 -9.31 -22.07 35.08
N GLN A 484 -10.02 -23.08 34.61
CA GLN A 484 -10.58 -24.14 35.47
C GLN A 484 -9.47 -24.94 36.16
N ASN A 485 -8.42 -25.31 35.42
CA ASN A 485 -7.24 -25.97 36.01
C ASN A 485 -6.50 -25.10 37.03
N MET A 486 -6.41 -23.79 36.76
CA MET A 486 -5.83 -22.85 37.74
C MET A 486 -6.70 -22.71 39.01
N GLU A 487 -8.02 -22.67 38.87
CA GLU A 487 -8.93 -22.62 40.01
C GLU A 487 -8.88 -23.92 40.86
N GLU A 488 -8.78 -25.08 40.18
CA GLU A 488 -8.60 -26.37 40.87
C GLU A 488 -7.25 -26.47 41.59
N ASP A 489 -6.16 -25.99 40.94
CA ASP A 489 -4.83 -25.96 41.57
C ASP A 489 -4.76 -25.02 42.79
N ILE A 490 -5.41 -23.84 42.67
CA ILE A 490 -5.53 -22.89 43.80
C ILE A 490 -6.36 -23.49 44.91
N THR A 491 -7.49 -24.12 44.59
CA THR A 491 -8.39 -24.76 45.57
C THR A 491 -7.69 -25.89 46.28
N SER A 492 -6.94 -26.74 45.56
CA SER A 492 -6.12 -27.82 46.09
C SER A 492 -5.01 -27.30 47.03
N LYS A 493 -4.33 -26.25 46.64
CA LYS A 493 -3.29 -25.60 47.48
C LYS A 493 -3.90 -24.98 48.74
N ILE A 494 -5.04 -24.32 48.65
CA ILE A 494 -5.73 -23.77 49.82
C ILE A 494 -6.18 -24.89 50.75
N PHE A 495 -6.74 -26.00 50.19
CA PHE A 495 -7.14 -27.15 50.99
C PHE A 495 -5.97 -27.79 51.72
N ASN A 496 -4.83 -27.94 51.06
CA ASN A 496 -3.60 -28.48 51.65
C ASN A 496 -3.03 -27.56 52.74
N ILE A 497 -3.11 -26.25 52.59
CA ILE A 497 -2.71 -25.29 53.62
C ILE A 497 -3.65 -25.36 54.83
N LEU A 498 -4.96 -25.48 54.61
CA LEU A 498 -5.94 -25.57 55.70
C LEU A 498 -5.83 -26.90 56.45
N THR A 499 -5.50 -28.00 55.81
CA THR A 499 -5.33 -29.32 56.45
C THR A 499 -4.02 -29.49 57.21
N SER A 500 -2.97 -28.71 56.83
CA SER A 500 -1.65 -28.75 57.47
C SER A 500 -1.48 -27.68 58.57
N ALA A 501 -2.41 -26.74 58.71
CA ALA A 501 -2.30 -25.63 59.66
C ALA A 501 -2.88 -26.00 61.04
N SER A 502 -2.24 -25.51 62.08
CA SER A 502 -2.76 -25.68 63.46
C SER A 502 -4.09 -24.93 63.65
N PRO A 503 -4.97 -25.35 64.58
CA PRO A 503 -6.29 -24.77 64.78
C PRO A 503 -6.28 -23.23 64.98
N ALA A 504 -5.22 -22.69 65.51
CA ALA A 504 -5.04 -21.25 65.74
C ALA A 504 -4.88 -20.47 64.42
N VAL A 505 -4.17 -21.06 63.45
CA VAL A 505 -3.94 -20.45 62.12
C VAL A 505 -5.20 -20.50 61.28
N VAL A 506 -5.96 -21.56 61.35
CA VAL A 506 -7.25 -21.71 60.64
C VAL A 506 -8.24 -20.63 61.08
N THR A 507 -8.30 -20.38 62.38
CA THR A 507 -9.20 -19.33 62.98
C THR A 507 -8.79 -17.93 62.54
N ALA A 508 -7.50 -17.66 62.41
CA ALA A 508 -6.97 -16.37 61.91
C ALA A 508 -7.29 -16.14 60.46
N ILE A 509 -7.17 -17.17 59.59
CA ILE A 509 -7.52 -17.09 58.14
C ILE A 509 -9.03 -16.85 57.94
N PHE A 510 -9.89 -17.53 58.69
CA PHE A 510 -11.35 -17.29 58.67
C PHE A 510 -11.71 -15.89 59.15
N GLY A 511 -10.98 -15.35 60.10
CA GLY A 511 -11.15 -13.98 60.58
C GLY A 511 -10.77 -12.91 59.57
N LEU A 512 -9.76 -13.17 58.75
CA LEU A 512 -9.34 -12.30 57.65
C LEU A 512 -10.27 -12.37 56.43
N LEU A 513 -10.73 -13.57 56.07
CA LEU A 513 -11.71 -13.76 55.01
C LEU A 513 -13.07 -13.10 55.32
N LYS A 514 -13.50 -13.08 56.58
CA LYS A 514 -14.75 -12.42 57.01
C LYS A 514 -14.64 -10.88 57.00
N LYS A 515 -13.45 -10.32 56.90
CA LYS A 515 -13.23 -8.87 56.76
C LYS A 515 -13.02 -8.44 55.30
N ALA A 516 -12.81 -9.38 54.36
CA ALA A 516 -12.59 -9.12 52.96
C ALA A 516 -13.81 -9.40 52.06
N LEU A 517 -14.85 -10.05 52.60
CA LEU A 517 -16.21 -10.14 52.06
C LEU A 517 -17.09 -9.03 52.69
#